data_ce6c2ceecd9ed819a4cccf21c119318b
#
_entry.id   ce6c2ceecd9ed819a4cccf21c119318b
#
_cell.length_a   1.000
_cell.length_b   1.000
_cell.length_c   1.000
_cell.angle_alpha   90.00
_cell.angle_beta   90.00
_cell.angle_gamma   90.00
#
_symmetry.space_group_name_H-M   'P 1'
#
loop_
_entity.id
_entity.type
_entity.pdbx_description
1 polymer ?
#
loop_
_entity_poly.entity_id
_entity_poly.type
_entity_poly.pdbx_seq_one_letter_code
_entity_poly.pdbx_strand_id
1 'polypeptide(L)'
;MDIQTVFKRYEIKYFLTELQMEALKQEMQPYMEADAYGRSQIMNIYFDTPNDLLIRHSLEKPVYKEKLRLRSYGVPDQDSTVFLEIKKKYEGIVYKRRISAPYQKMMDYLEHDIPLITKKEAMLANTATDELRTELPDNIPDAGTIQILHEIDYFRSYYQGLSPHVFLSYDREAFYDKKDSGFRITFDRNIRFRTNHLKLSDGNYGELLLPEDQIIMEIKTSGGMPLWLTHFLGQEHLQKGSFSKYGSVYQHELAGIV
;
A
#
# COMPACT_ATOMS: atom_id res chain seq x y z
N MET A 1 -26.69 12.25 -12.52
CA MET A 1 -25.21 12.06 -12.51
C MET A 1 -24.96 10.61 -12.13
N ASP A 2 -24.51 9.81 -13.10
CA ASP A 2 -24.17 8.41 -12.81
C ASP A 2 -22.93 8.37 -11.92
N ILE A 3 -23.12 7.90 -10.68
CA ILE A 3 -22.01 7.68 -9.75
C ILE A 3 -21.31 6.42 -10.22
N GLN A 4 -20.17 6.59 -10.89
CA GLN A 4 -19.32 5.49 -11.33
C GLN A 4 -18.66 4.86 -10.10
N THR A 5 -19.24 3.79 -9.59
CA THR A 5 -18.83 3.13 -8.34
C THR A 5 -17.67 2.13 -8.50
N VAL A 6 -17.27 1.80 -9.72
CA VAL A 6 -16.16 0.87 -10.01
C VAL A 6 -15.17 1.52 -10.97
N PHE A 7 -13.99 1.88 -10.45
CA PHE A 7 -12.87 2.35 -11.26
C PHE A 7 -11.95 1.18 -11.59
N LYS A 8 -11.95 0.71 -12.82
CA LYS A 8 -10.98 -0.25 -13.31
C LYS A 8 -9.64 0.47 -13.49
N ARG A 9 -8.70 0.28 -12.59
CA ARG A 9 -7.35 0.87 -12.68
C ARG A 9 -6.33 -0.18 -13.05
N TYR A 10 -5.51 0.15 -14.04
CA TYR A 10 -4.36 -0.67 -14.43
C TYR A 10 -3.13 -0.20 -13.66
N GLU A 11 -2.38 -1.16 -13.12
CA GLU A 11 -1.07 -0.94 -12.51
C GLU A 11 -0.03 -1.63 -13.41
N ILE A 12 0.86 -0.84 -14.00
CA ILE A 12 1.91 -1.33 -14.89
C ILE A 12 3.25 -0.96 -14.26
N LYS A 13 4.21 -1.88 -14.28
CA LYS A 13 5.53 -1.67 -13.65
C LYS A 13 6.64 -1.81 -14.67
N TYR A 14 7.68 -1.01 -14.46
CA TYR A 14 8.93 -1.03 -15.22
C TYR A 14 10.10 -0.93 -14.24
N PHE A 15 11.24 -1.50 -14.65
CA PHE A 15 12.51 -1.30 -13.97
C PHE A 15 13.30 -0.25 -14.72
N LEU A 16 13.81 0.74 -14.01
CA LEU A 16 14.60 1.84 -14.54
C LEU A 16 15.94 1.91 -13.82
N THR A 17 16.93 2.41 -14.53
CA THR A 17 18.16 2.95 -13.93
C THR A 17 17.93 4.38 -13.43
N GLU A 18 18.81 4.90 -12.59
CA GLU A 18 18.77 6.30 -12.15
C GLU A 18 18.77 7.27 -13.35
N LEU A 19 19.60 7.02 -14.36
CA LEU A 19 19.69 7.85 -15.56
C LEU A 19 18.36 7.88 -16.35
N GLN A 20 17.72 6.73 -16.50
CA GLN A 20 16.42 6.64 -17.16
C GLN A 20 15.32 7.34 -16.37
N MET A 21 15.35 7.23 -15.03
CA MET A 21 14.39 7.95 -14.18
C MET A 21 14.55 9.46 -14.30
N GLU A 22 15.79 9.98 -14.25
CA GLU A 22 16.04 11.42 -14.38
C GLU A 22 15.66 11.93 -15.78
N ALA A 23 15.96 11.18 -16.84
CA ALA A 23 15.52 11.51 -18.20
C ALA A 23 13.99 11.55 -18.30
N LEU A 24 13.30 10.58 -17.71
CA LEU A 24 11.83 10.57 -17.66
C LEU A 24 11.29 11.76 -16.87
N LYS A 25 11.91 12.12 -15.75
CA LYS A 25 11.49 13.30 -14.97
C LYS A 25 11.59 14.61 -15.76
N GLN A 26 12.59 14.74 -16.63
CA GLN A 26 12.69 15.89 -17.53
C GLN A 26 11.57 15.88 -18.59
N GLU A 27 11.34 14.74 -19.22
CA GLU A 27 10.32 14.57 -20.26
C GLU A 27 8.89 14.79 -19.73
N MET A 28 8.63 14.41 -18.48
CA MET A 28 7.29 14.50 -17.88
C MET A 28 6.93 15.90 -17.34
N GLN A 29 7.88 16.83 -17.20
CA GLN A 29 7.64 18.18 -16.63
C GLN A 29 6.45 18.94 -17.25
N PRO A 30 6.24 18.94 -18.58
CA PRO A 30 5.10 19.64 -19.18
C PRO A 30 3.74 19.03 -18.80
N TYR A 31 3.71 17.76 -18.47
CA TYR A 31 2.50 16.94 -18.33
C TYR A 31 2.12 16.65 -16.87
N MET A 32 3.12 16.49 -16.02
CA MET A 32 2.94 15.99 -14.65
C MET A 32 3.48 16.96 -13.62
N GLU A 33 2.96 16.85 -12.40
CA GLU A 33 3.46 17.56 -11.24
C GLU A 33 3.69 16.59 -10.06
N ALA A 34 4.68 16.93 -9.22
CA ALA A 34 4.97 16.17 -8.01
C ALA A 34 3.82 16.30 -7.01
N ASP A 35 3.57 15.25 -6.24
CA ASP A 35 2.64 15.35 -5.13
C ASP A 35 3.20 16.23 -4.00
N ALA A 36 2.30 16.72 -3.14
CA ALA A 36 2.64 17.67 -2.06
C ALA A 36 3.64 17.10 -1.02
N TYR A 37 3.88 15.78 -1.04
CA TYR A 37 4.73 15.11 -0.05
C TYR A 37 6.18 14.94 -0.52
N GLY A 38 6.49 15.24 -1.80
CA GLY A 38 7.80 15.07 -2.38
C GLY A 38 8.32 13.62 -2.24
N ARG A 39 9.54 13.47 -1.72
CA ARG A 39 10.13 12.15 -1.45
C ARG A 39 9.70 11.66 -0.07
N SER A 40 8.91 10.60 -0.05
CA SER A 40 8.36 10.00 1.17
C SER A 40 9.00 8.64 1.44
N GLN A 41 9.43 8.40 2.67
CA GLN A 41 9.82 7.09 3.13
C GLN A 41 8.58 6.30 3.53
N ILE A 42 8.35 5.16 2.90
CA ILE A 42 7.20 4.31 3.18
C ILE A 42 7.69 3.03 3.85
N MET A 43 7.14 2.74 5.02
CA MET A 43 7.45 1.54 5.79
C MET A 43 6.20 0.68 5.93
N ASN A 44 6.37 -0.64 5.84
CA ASN A 44 5.24 -1.58 5.91
C ASN A 44 5.65 -2.82 6.69
N ILE A 45 4.71 -3.35 7.49
CA ILE A 45 4.75 -4.72 7.99
C ILE A 45 3.64 -5.50 7.27
N TYR A 46 4.01 -6.58 6.58
CA TYR A 46 3.06 -7.52 6.02
C TYR A 46 2.76 -8.61 7.04
N PHE A 47 1.49 -8.97 7.13
CA PHE A 47 1.01 -10.07 7.98
C PHE A 47 0.74 -11.30 7.13
N ASP A 48 1.09 -12.46 7.68
CA ASP A 48 0.80 -13.75 7.07
C ASP A 48 0.56 -14.81 8.16
N THR A 49 0.11 -15.96 7.73
CA THR A 49 -0.04 -17.15 8.59
C THR A 49 1.31 -17.85 8.78
N PRO A 50 1.48 -18.71 9.81
CA PRO A 50 2.74 -19.42 10.06
C PRO A 50 3.25 -20.28 8.88
N ASN A 51 2.38 -20.62 7.94
CA ASN A 51 2.71 -21.41 6.74
C ASN A 51 2.71 -20.59 5.45
N ASP A 52 2.81 -19.25 5.54
CA ASP A 52 2.90 -18.34 4.39
C ASP A 52 1.71 -18.39 3.43
N LEU A 53 0.52 -18.71 3.92
CA LEU A 53 -0.64 -18.98 3.09
C LEU A 53 -0.99 -17.82 2.14
N LEU A 54 -1.00 -16.58 2.66
CA LEU A 54 -1.40 -15.41 1.87
C LEU A 54 -0.42 -15.10 0.73
N ILE A 55 0.88 -15.19 1.02
CA ILE A 55 1.87 -14.89 0.00
C ILE A 55 2.01 -16.02 -1.01
N ARG A 56 2.02 -17.28 -0.58
CA ARG A 56 2.04 -18.44 -1.46
C ARG A 56 0.86 -18.41 -2.42
N HIS A 57 -0.35 -18.27 -1.90
CA HIS A 57 -1.56 -18.12 -2.71
C HIS A 57 -1.48 -16.91 -3.64
N SER A 58 -0.93 -15.79 -3.18
CA SER A 58 -0.76 -14.61 -4.06
C SER A 58 0.19 -14.85 -5.23
N LEU A 59 1.20 -15.71 -5.09
CA LEU A 59 2.17 -16.03 -6.14
C LEU A 59 1.61 -16.96 -7.22
N GLU A 60 0.67 -17.82 -6.86
CA GLU A 60 -0.05 -18.71 -7.79
C GLU A 60 -0.93 -17.94 -8.80
N LYS A 61 -1.02 -16.61 -8.67
CA LYS A 61 -1.83 -15.71 -9.50
C LYS A 61 -3.32 -16.12 -9.58
N PRO A 62 -3.97 -16.42 -8.45
CA PRO A 62 -5.35 -16.86 -8.41
C PRO A 62 -6.30 -15.76 -8.86
N VAL A 63 -7.56 -16.14 -9.12
CA VAL A 63 -8.66 -15.19 -9.44
C VAL A 63 -8.88 -14.21 -8.29
N TYR A 64 -8.81 -14.69 -7.05
CA TYR A 64 -8.93 -13.89 -5.83
C TYR A 64 -7.68 -14.01 -4.96
N LYS A 65 -7.20 -12.90 -4.44
CA LYS A 65 -6.12 -12.83 -3.46
C LYS A 65 -6.22 -11.58 -2.60
N GLU A 66 -5.71 -11.69 -1.38
CA GLU A 66 -5.70 -10.58 -0.44
C GLU A 66 -4.41 -10.51 0.37
N LYS A 67 -4.16 -9.36 0.98
CA LYS A 67 -3.01 -9.07 1.83
C LYS A 67 -3.41 -8.09 2.91
N LEU A 68 -2.88 -8.27 4.11
CA LEU A 68 -2.97 -7.31 5.20
C LEU A 68 -1.59 -6.71 5.46
N ARG A 69 -1.55 -5.38 5.68
CA ARG A 69 -0.31 -4.70 6.06
C ARG A 69 -0.56 -3.49 6.95
N LEU A 70 0.35 -3.27 7.87
CA LEU A 70 0.47 -2.03 8.61
C LEU A 70 1.44 -1.10 7.89
N ARG A 71 1.10 0.19 7.73
CA ARG A 71 1.93 1.18 7.03
C ARG A 71 2.15 2.42 7.86
N SER A 72 3.38 2.95 7.80
CA SER A 72 3.72 4.31 8.24
C SER A 72 4.43 5.10 7.13
N TYR A 73 4.50 6.40 7.32
CA TYR A 73 5.33 7.32 6.55
C TYR A 73 6.46 7.80 7.48
N GLY A 74 7.64 7.22 7.30
CA GLY A 74 8.75 7.33 8.24
C GLY A 74 8.61 6.42 9.46
N VAL A 75 9.59 6.50 10.38
CA VAL A 75 9.59 5.76 11.65
C VAL A 75 8.55 6.38 12.58
N PRO A 76 7.53 5.63 13.02
CA PRO A 76 6.48 6.19 13.86
C PRO A 76 6.92 6.29 15.32
N ASP A 77 6.52 7.36 16.00
CA ASP A 77 6.38 7.45 17.45
C ASP A 77 4.99 6.95 17.89
N GLN A 78 4.70 7.03 19.20
CA GLN A 78 3.45 6.50 19.75
C GLN A 78 2.19 7.17 19.18
N ASP A 79 2.27 8.46 18.87
CA ASP A 79 1.15 9.28 18.41
C ASP A 79 1.08 9.39 16.88
N SER A 80 2.11 8.93 16.18
CA SER A 80 2.17 8.96 14.71
C SER A 80 1.03 8.18 14.09
N THR A 81 0.35 8.78 13.10
CA THR A 81 -0.72 8.11 12.38
C THR A 81 -0.17 6.97 11.52
N VAL A 82 -0.68 5.76 11.74
CA VAL A 82 -0.40 4.57 10.94
C VAL A 82 -1.68 4.04 10.29
N PHE A 83 -1.51 3.23 9.26
CA PHE A 83 -2.61 2.74 8.43
C PHE A 83 -2.60 1.22 8.37
N LEU A 84 -3.67 0.59 8.81
CA LEU A 84 -3.90 -0.84 8.59
C LEU A 84 -4.73 -1.02 7.32
N GLU A 85 -4.14 -1.71 6.33
CA GLU A 85 -4.66 -1.77 4.98
C GLU A 85 -4.93 -3.21 4.55
N ILE A 86 -6.16 -3.49 4.09
CA ILE A 86 -6.49 -4.69 3.32
C ILE A 86 -6.41 -4.35 1.83
N LYS A 87 -5.67 -5.14 1.08
CA LYS A 87 -5.64 -5.10 -0.38
C LYS A 87 -6.18 -6.41 -0.93
N LYS A 88 -7.31 -6.36 -1.60
CA LYS A 88 -7.92 -7.50 -2.30
C LYS A 88 -7.76 -7.32 -3.80
N LYS A 89 -7.58 -8.42 -4.52
CA LYS A 89 -7.63 -8.44 -5.98
C LYS A 89 -8.55 -9.57 -6.42
N TYR A 90 -9.58 -9.23 -7.20
CA TYR A 90 -10.53 -10.17 -7.76
C TYR A 90 -10.68 -9.89 -9.26
N GLU A 91 -10.51 -10.90 -10.10
CA GLU A 91 -10.58 -10.79 -11.57
C GLU A 91 -9.79 -9.61 -12.15
N GLY A 92 -8.60 -9.36 -11.61
CA GLY A 92 -7.74 -8.25 -12.03
C GLY A 92 -8.06 -6.90 -11.39
N ILE A 93 -9.24 -6.70 -10.79
CA ILE A 93 -9.64 -5.47 -10.12
C ILE A 93 -9.06 -5.43 -8.71
N VAL A 94 -8.48 -4.28 -8.35
CA VAL A 94 -7.86 -4.07 -7.04
C VAL A 94 -8.79 -3.24 -6.16
N TYR A 95 -9.12 -3.80 -4.99
CA TYR A 95 -9.85 -3.14 -3.91
C TYR A 95 -8.87 -2.87 -2.77
N LYS A 96 -8.81 -1.63 -2.32
CA LYS A 96 -7.99 -1.23 -1.19
C LYS A 96 -8.86 -0.50 -0.17
N ARG A 97 -8.86 -0.99 1.05
CA ARG A 97 -9.52 -0.36 2.20
C ARG A 97 -8.51 -0.18 3.31
N ARG A 98 -8.65 0.87 4.10
CA ARG A 98 -7.74 1.16 5.21
C ARG A 98 -8.46 1.86 6.35
N ILE A 99 -7.97 1.61 7.55
CA ILE A 99 -8.25 2.40 8.74
C ILE A 99 -6.96 3.07 9.20
N SER A 100 -7.07 4.16 9.94
CA SER A 100 -5.95 4.86 10.55
C SER A 100 -6.16 5.01 12.05
N ALA A 101 -5.06 4.96 12.79
CA ALA A 101 -5.04 5.23 14.23
C ALA A 101 -3.63 5.69 14.64
N PRO A 102 -3.43 6.29 15.83
CA PRO A 102 -2.13 6.44 16.45
C PRO A 102 -1.41 5.09 16.56
N TYR A 103 -0.09 5.08 16.40
CA TYR A 103 0.71 3.85 16.35
C TYR A 103 0.51 2.99 17.60
N GLN A 104 0.57 3.58 18.80
CA GLN A 104 0.36 2.82 20.05
C GLN A 104 -1.02 2.13 20.07
N LYS A 105 -2.08 2.86 19.75
CA LYS A 105 -3.45 2.31 19.71
C LYS A 105 -3.59 1.18 18.69
N MET A 106 -2.91 1.31 17.54
CA MET A 106 -2.88 0.28 16.51
C MET A 106 -2.14 -0.98 16.98
N MET A 107 -1.02 -0.81 17.72
CA MET A 107 -0.28 -1.94 18.27
C MET A 107 -1.08 -2.64 19.37
N ASP A 108 -1.77 -1.90 20.24
CA ASP A 108 -2.65 -2.47 21.27
C ASP A 108 -3.78 -3.33 20.63
N TYR A 109 -4.33 -2.86 19.51
CA TYR A 109 -5.29 -3.64 18.73
C TYR A 109 -4.70 -4.89 18.09
N LEU A 110 -3.49 -4.80 17.51
CA LEU A 110 -2.88 -5.91 16.78
C LEU A 110 -2.24 -6.98 17.69
N GLU A 111 -1.63 -6.56 18.82
CA GLU A 111 -0.89 -7.44 19.72
C GLU A 111 -1.73 -7.92 20.92
N HIS A 112 -2.70 -7.11 21.38
CA HIS A 112 -3.46 -7.35 22.61
C HIS A 112 -4.97 -7.47 22.40
N ASP A 113 -5.45 -7.42 21.16
CA ASP A 113 -6.87 -7.46 20.79
C ASP A 113 -7.72 -6.37 21.48
N ILE A 114 -7.09 -5.24 21.85
CA ILE A 114 -7.80 -4.09 22.41
C ILE A 114 -8.54 -3.38 21.27
N PRO A 115 -9.88 -3.29 21.29
CA PRO A 115 -10.63 -2.71 20.19
C PRO A 115 -10.20 -1.29 19.84
N LEU A 116 -10.01 -0.98 18.55
CA LEU A 116 -9.74 0.39 18.07
C LEU A 116 -10.91 1.33 18.32
N ILE A 117 -12.12 0.79 18.43
CA ILE A 117 -13.37 1.51 18.62
C ILE A 117 -14.14 0.81 19.74
N THR A 118 -14.61 1.57 20.71
CA THR A 118 -15.47 1.03 21.77
C THR A 118 -16.86 0.69 21.21
N LYS A 119 -17.56 -0.23 21.89
CA LYS A 119 -18.96 -0.55 21.54
C LYS A 119 -19.87 0.68 21.55
N LYS A 120 -19.61 1.65 22.45
CA LYS A 120 -20.35 2.90 22.54
C LYS A 120 -20.11 3.79 21.31
N GLU A 121 -18.83 3.95 20.89
CA GLU A 121 -18.48 4.72 19.69
C GLU A 121 -19.08 4.08 18.43
N ALA A 122 -19.02 2.76 18.30
CA ALA A 122 -19.63 2.03 17.18
C ALA A 122 -21.16 2.20 17.14
N MET A 123 -21.82 2.18 18.29
CA MET A 123 -23.26 2.41 18.39
C MET A 123 -23.64 3.84 17.99
N LEU A 124 -22.92 4.84 18.49
CA LEU A 124 -23.13 6.25 18.15
C LEU A 124 -22.94 6.50 16.65
N ALA A 125 -21.91 5.95 16.05
CA ALA A 125 -21.63 6.11 14.62
C ALA A 125 -22.73 5.49 13.72
N ASN A 126 -23.29 4.35 14.14
CA ASN A 126 -24.35 3.68 13.38
C ASN A 126 -25.75 4.30 13.53
N THR A 127 -25.98 5.06 14.62
CA THR A 127 -27.27 5.70 14.90
C THR A 127 -27.31 7.17 14.52
N ALA A 128 -26.18 7.80 14.24
CA ALA A 128 -26.09 9.21 13.89
C ALA A 128 -26.67 9.48 12.49
N THR A 129 -27.65 10.35 12.41
CA THR A 129 -28.11 10.97 11.16
C THR A 129 -27.07 12.00 10.68
N ASP A 130 -27.11 12.40 9.41
CA ASP A 130 -26.16 13.38 8.85
C ASP A 130 -26.17 14.71 9.62
N GLU A 131 -27.31 15.11 10.18
CA GLU A 131 -27.46 16.33 11.02
C GLU A 131 -26.76 16.16 12.37
N LEU A 132 -26.88 15.00 13.02
CA LEU A 132 -26.25 14.71 14.31
C LEU A 132 -24.74 14.47 14.19
N ARG A 133 -24.24 14.12 13.01
CA ARG A 133 -22.79 13.87 12.81
C ARG A 133 -21.94 15.10 13.03
N THR A 134 -22.44 16.29 12.75
CA THR A 134 -21.72 17.55 13.00
C THR A 134 -21.58 17.89 14.48
N GLU A 135 -22.37 17.27 15.35
CA GLU A 135 -22.34 17.46 16.81
C GLU A 135 -21.57 16.35 17.53
N LEU A 136 -21.15 15.29 16.83
CA LEU A 136 -20.37 14.21 17.44
C LEU A 136 -18.91 14.64 17.65
N PRO A 137 -18.26 14.12 18.71
CA PRO A 137 -16.83 14.30 18.88
C PRO A 137 -16.02 13.80 17.68
N ASP A 138 -14.96 14.50 17.32
CA ASP A 138 -14.08 14.17 16.16
C ASP A 138 -13.48 12.75 16.19
N ASN A 139 -13.46 12.10 17.36
CA ASN A 139 -12.95 10.75 17.54
C ASN A 139 -13.95 9.64 17.19
N ILE A 140 -15.21 9.98 16.87
CA ILE A 140 -16.20 8.97 16.46
C ILE A 140 -16.06 8.67 14.98
N PRO A 141 -15.72 7.41 14.59
CA PRO A 141 -15.51 7.05 13.20
C PRO A 141 -16.85 7.06 12.43
N ASP A 142 -16.75 7.28 11.13
CA ASP A 142 -17.89 7.12 10.23
C ASP A 142 -18.28 5.63 10.04
N ALA A 143 -19.48 5.39 9.51
CA ALA A 143 -19.98 4.03 9.27
C ALA A 143 -19.09 3.24 8.28
N GLY A 144 -18.45 3.92 7.33
CA GLY A 144 -17.52 3.31 6.39
C GLY A 144 -16.26 2.79 7.09
N THR A 145 -15.72 3.56 8.03
CA THR A 145 -14.58 3.15 8.86
C THR A 145 -14.93 1.94 9.73
N ILE A 146 -16.14 1.91 10.32
CA ILE A 146 -16.61 0.75 11.09
C ILE A 146 -16.75 -0.48 10.22
N GLN A 147 -17.30 -0.35 9.02
CA GLN A 147 -17.41 -1.45 8.07
C GLN A 147 -16.04 -2.02 7.70
N ILE A 148 -15.05 -1.16 7.46
CA ILE A 148 -13.68 -1.60 7.16
C ILE A 148 -13.05 -2.30 8.37
N LEU A 149 -13.28 -1.82 9.58
CA LEU A 149 -12.81 -2.46 10.80
C LEU A 149 -13.39 -3.86 10.95
N HIS A 150 -14.70 -4.04 10.77
CA HIS A 150 -15.33 -5.37 10.79
C HIS A 150 -14.76 -6.30 9.71
N GLU A 151 -14.43 -5.77 8.53
CA GLU A 151 -13.78 -6.54 7.47
C GLU A 151 -12.37 -6.99 7.88
N ILE A 152 -11.61 -6.14 8.58
CA ILE A 152 -10.29 -6.47 9.12
C ILE A 152 -10.41 -7.50 10.25
N ASP A 153 -11.37 -7.35 11.17
CA ASP A 153 -11.63 -8.30 12.24
C ASP A 153 -11.99 -9.69 11.69
N TYR A 154 -12.87 -9.71 10.66
CA TYR A 154 -13.18 -10.97 9.96
C TYR A 154 -11.94 -11.58 9.31
N PHE A 155 -11.12 -10.79 8.64
CA PHE A 155 -9.87 -11.24 8.03
C PHE A 155 -8.92 -11.87 9.08
N ARG A 156 -8.73 -11.20 10.22
CA ARG A 156 -7.91 -11.70 11.32
C ARG A 156 -8.45 -12.99 11.92
N SER A 157 -9.75 -13.13 12.06
CA SER A 157 -10.38 -14.34 12.58
C SER A 157 -10.36 -15.49 11.58
N TYR A 158 -10.49 -15.21 10.29
CA TYR A 158 -10.48 -16.22 9.23
C TYR A 158 -9.08 -16.82 9.03
N TYR A 159 -8.05 -15.97 8.96
CA TYR A 159 -6.66 -16.41 8.85
C TYR A 159 -6.04 -16.58 10.24
N GLN A 160 -6.24 -17.77 10.81
CA GLN A 160 -5.73 -18.08 12.15
C GLN A 160 -4.20 -17.98 12.22
N GLY A 161 -3.69 -17.40 13.30
CA GLY A 161 -2.25 -17.26 13.54
C GLY A 161 -1.58 -16.17 12.73
N LEU A 162 -2.36 -15.20 12.17
CA LEU A 162 -1.79 -14.02 11.52
C LEU A 162 -0.82 -13.30 12.46
N SER A 163 0.39 -13.10 11.97
CA SER A 163 1.45 -12.38 12.69
C SER A 163 2.25 -11.50 11.73
N PRO A 164 3.02 -10.52 12.24
CA PRO A 164 4.01 -9.81 11.46
C PRO A 164 4.97 -10.80 10.78
N HIS A 165 5.20 -10.65 9.47
CA HIS A 165 5.95 -11.63 8.70
C HIS A 165 7.14 -11.03 7.96
N VAL A 166 6.93 -9.87 7.30
CA VAL A 166 7.98 -9.16 6.58
C VAL A 166 7.83 -7.66 6.79
N PHE A 167 8.94 -7.02 7.18
CA PHE A 167 9.10 -5.58 7.05
C PHE A 167 9.55 -5.24 5.63
N LEU A 168 8.97 -4.21 5.06
CA LEU A 168 9.35 -3.67 3.76
C LEU A 168 9.31 -2.15 3.78
N SER A 169 10.41 -1.53 3.39
CA SER A 169 10.47 -0.07 3.23
C SER A 169 11.00 0.32 1.85
N TYR A 170 10.71 1.53 1.44
CA TYR A 170 11.20 2.14 0.23
C TYR A 170 10.99 3.65 0.25
N ASP A 171 11.83 4.37 -0.49
CA ASP A 171 11.64 5.78 -0.77
C ASP A 171 10.77 5.93 -2.02
N ARG A 172 9.74 6.77 -1.95
CA ARG A 172 8.81 7.01 -3.03
C ARG A 172 8.75 8.48 -3.41
N GLU A 173 8.84 8.74 -4.69
CA GLU A 173 8.42 9.97 -5.32
C GLU A 173 7.16 9.68 -6.15
N ALA A 174 6.17 10.58 -6.12
CA ALA A 174 4.91 10.40 -6.82
C ALA A 174 4.55 11.64 -7.61
N PHE A 175 4.01 11.40 -8.80
CA PHE A 175 3.61 12.42 -9.75
C PHE A 175 2.22 12.11 -10.28
N TYR A 176 1.42 13.13 -10.52
CA TYR A 176 0.09 13.01 -11.12
C TYR A 176 0.00 13.90 -12.36
N ASP A 177 -0.83 13.49 -13.31
CA ASP A 177 -1.05 14.26 -14.53
C ASP A 177 -1.84 15.53 -14.21
N LYS A 178 -1.42 16.66 -14.78
CA LYS A 178 -2.02 17.99 -14.54
C LYS A 178 -3.47 18.09 -15.03
N LYS A 179 -3.89 17.21 -15.95
CA LYS A 179 -5.22 17.22 -16.58
C LYS A 179 -6.07 15.99 -16.19
N ASP A 180 -5.43 14.88 -15.84
CA ASP A 180 -6.09 13.64 -15.46
C ASP A 180 -5.60 13.13 -14.10
N SER A 181 -6.32 13.43 -13.05
CA SER A 181 -6.00 12.98 -11.68
C SER A 181 -6.00 11.44 -11.52
N GLY A 182 -6.55 10.70 -12.49
CA GLY A 182 -6.53 9.24 -12.54
C GLY A 182 -5.20 8.66 -13.02
N PHE A 183 -4.38 9.47 -13.72
CA PHE A 183 -3.07 9.05 -14.20
C PHE A 183 -1.98 9.45 -13.21
N ARG A 184 -1.21 8.46 -12.74
CA ARG A 184 -0.17 8.66 -11.74
C ARG A 184 1.05 7.80 -12.03
N ILE A 185 2.24 8.37 -11.84
CA ILE A 185 3.53 7.67 -11.88
C ILE A 185 4.16 7.75 -10.49
N THR A 186 4.71 6.63 -10.02
CA THR A 186 5.51 6.61 -8.78
C THR A 186 6.83 5.93 -9.04
N PHE A 187 7.91 6.43 -8.40
CA PHE A 187 9.24 5.83 -8.41
C PHE A 187 9.56 5.33 -7.01
N ASP A 188 9.84 4.03 -6.90
CA ASP A 188 10.23 3.38 -5.65
C ASP A 188 11.69 2.99 -5.75
N ARG A 189 12.52 3.45 -4.81
CA ARG A 189 13.95 3.15 -4.71
C ARG A 189 14.32 2.73 -3.29
N ASN A 190 15.56 2.23 -3.10
CA ASN A 190 16.07 1.81 -1.79
C ASN A 190 15.13 0.82 -1.10
N ILE A 191 14.65 -0.16 -1.86
CA ILE A 191 13.69 -1.13 -1.33
C ILE A 191 14.44 -2.06 -0.38
N ARG A 192 14.10 -1.98 0.90
CA ARG A 192 14.71 -2.79 1.97
C ARG A 192 13.69 -3.72 2.58
N PHE A 193 14.17 -4.86 3.06
CA PHE A 193 13.34 -5.80 3.80
C PHE A 193 14.09 -6.40 4.99
N ARG A 194 13.34 -6.94 5.94
CA ARG A 194 13.82 -7.80 7.01
C ARG A 194 12.71 -8.74 7.47
N THR A 195 13.10 -9.88 8.04
CA THR A 195 12.19 -10.94 8.53
C THR A 195 12.24 -11.07 10.06
N ASN A 196 13.01 -10.23 10.72
CA ASN A 196 13.12 -10.13 12.17
C ASN A 196 12.90 -8.66 12.60
N HIS A 197 12.73 -8.42 13.92
CA HIS A 197 12.47 -7.07 14.44
C HIS A 197 11.34 -6.37 13.65
N LEU A 198 10.16 -7.00 13.65
CA LEU A 198 9.04 -6.64 12.79
C LEU A 198 8.12 -5.58 13.41
N LYS A 199 8.70 -4.52 14.00
CA LYS A 199 7.99 -3.32 14.41
C LYS A 199 8.40 -2.14 13.55
N LEU A 200 7.45 -1.25 13.23
CA LEU A 200 7.75 -0.04 12.46
C LEU A 200 8.64 0.92 13.26
N SER A 201 8.50 0.94 14.60
CA SER A 201 9.32 1.73 15.52
C SER A 201 10.78 1.28 15.62
N ASP A 202 11.11 0.06 15.16
CA ASP A 202 12.49 -0.44 15.19
C ASP A 202 13.40 0.27 14.18
N GLY A 203 12.83 1.12 13.33
CA GLY A 203 13.58 1.93 12.38
C GLY A 203 13.59 1.38 10.95
N ASN A 204 14.17 2.20 10.05
CA ASN A 204 14.27 1.88 8.63
C ASN A 204 15.62 1.25 8.29
N TYR A 205 15.78 -0.03 8.56
CA TYR A 205 16.94 -0.82 8.19
C TYR A 205 16.51 -2.18 7.63
N GLY A 206 17.44 -2.86 7.00
CA GLY A 206 17.23 -4.17 6.38
C GLY A 206 18.12 -4.34 5.16
N GLU A 207 18.06 -5.51 4.55
CA GLU A 207 18.77 -5.84 3.32
C GLU A 207 18.11 -5.18 2.11
N LEU A 208 18.90 -4.88 1.09
CA LEU A 208 18.37 -4.37 -0.17
C LEU A 208 17.72 -5.51 -0.96
N LEU A 209 16.46 -5.32 -1.34
CA LEU A 209 15.74 -6.27 -2.17
C LEU A 209 16.13 -6.21 -3.66
N LEU A 210 16.62 -5.06 -4.09
CA LEU A 210 17.09 -4.79 -5.45
C LEU A 210 18.41 -4.02 -5.37
N PRO A 211 19.26 -4.09 -6.42
CA PRO A 211 20.43 -3.23 -6.54
C PRO A 211 20.09 -1.75 -6.31
N GLU A 212 21.04 -0.97 -5.75
CA GLU A 212 20.82 0.43 -5.39
C GLU A 212 20.44 1.32 -6.59
N ASP A 213 20.95 1.00 -7.77
CA ASP A 213 20.69 1.70 -9.04
C ASP A 213 19.40 1.28 -9.72
N GLN A 214 18.69 0.30 -9.17
CA GLN A 214 17.43 -0.19 -9.76
C GLN A 214 16.22 0.45 -9.10
N ILE A 215 15.40 1.09 -9.92
CA ILE A 215 14.20 1.82 -9.53
C ILE A 215 12.97 1.12 -10.12
N ILE A 216 11.92 1.01 -9.31
CA ILE A 216 10.63 0.53 -9.78
C ILE A 216 9.75 1.72 -10.10
N MET A 217 9.43 1.91 -11.36
CA MET A 217 8.37 2.79 -11.78
C MET A 217 7.03 2.05 -11.79
N GLU A 218 6.01 2.59 -11.13
CA GLU A 218 4.64 2.09 -11.19
C GLU A 218 3.73 3.16 -11.81
N ILE A 219 3.09 2.80 -12.92
CA ILE A 219 2.11 3.63 -13.62
C ILE A 219 0.73 3.16 -13.24
N LYS A 220 -0.13 4.08 -12.80
CA LYS A 220 -1.54 3.86 -12.54
C LYS A 220 -2.37 4.68 -13.51
N THR A 221 -3.28 4.01 -14.20
CA THR A 221 -4.18 4.66 -15.16
C THR A 221 -5.55 4.01 -15.16
N SER A 222 -6.58 4.80 -15.38
CA SER A 222 -7.94 4.33 -15.64
C SER A 222 -8.24 4.17 -17.14
N GLY A 223 -7.36 4.72 -18.00
CA GLY A 223 -7.50 4.76 -19.45
C GLY A 223 -6.25 4.31 -20.21
N GLY A 224 -6.04 4.88 -21.37
CA GLY A 224 -4.86 4.68 -22.19
C GLY A 224 -3.63 5.35 -21.58
N MET A 225 -2.45 4.87 -21.95
CA MET A 225 -1.19 5.51 -21.62
C MET A 225 -0.97 6.73 -22.54
N PRO A 226 -0.55 7.89 -22.00
CA PRO A 226 -0.25 9.07 -22.81
C PRO A 226 0.84 8.79 -23.87
N LEU A 227 0.71 9.40 -25.06
CA LEU A 227 1.63 9.16 -26.18
C LEU A 227 3.07 9.56 -25.85
N TRP A 228 3.28 10.65 -25.12
CA TRP A 228 4.61 11.09 -24.71
C TRP A 228 5.33 10.00 -23.90
N LEU A 229 4.58 9.35 -22.99
CA LEU A 229 5.16 8.27 -22.16
C LEU A 229 5.41 6.98 -22.99
N THR A 230 4.50 6.62 -23.89
CA THR A 230 4.72 5.46 -24.78
C THR A 230 5.93 5.66 -25.68
N HIS A 231 6.17 6.89 -26.19
CA HIS A 231 7.37 7.21 -26.95
C HIS A 231 8.63 7.05 -26.10
N PHE A 232 8.65 7.63 -24.89
CA PHE A 232 9.78 7.51 -23.97
C PHE A 232 10.09 6.04 -23.65
N LEU A 233 9.07 5.25 -23.29
CA LEU A 233 9.24 3.83 -22.98
C LEU A 233 9.82 3.05 -24.17
N GLY A 234 9.42 3.40 -25.41
CA GLY A 234 9.95 2.80 -26.62
C GLY A 234 11.40 3.21 -26.91
N GLN A 235 11.74 4.47 -26.77
CA GLN A 235 13.10 5.00 -26.96
C GLN A 235 14.11 4.40 -25.99
N GLU A 236 13.70 4.29 -24.71
CA GLU A 236 14.52 3.71 -23.64
C GLU A 236 14.47 2.18 -23.59
N HIS A 237 13.76 1.55 -24.51
CA HIS A 237 13.58 0.08 -24.56
C HIS A 237 13.07 -0.53 -23.26
N LEU A 238 12.25 0.22 -22.50
CA LEU A 238 11.72 -0.22 -21.22
C LEU A 238 10.62 -1.27 -21.40
N GLN A 239 10.78 -2.40 -20.74
CA GLN A 239 9.84 -3.51 -20.82
C GLN A 239 9.01 -3.61 -19.54
N LYS A 240 7.73 -4.00 -19.70
CA LYS A 240 6.84 -4.27 -18.56
C LYS A 240 7.39 -5.38 -17.69
N GLY A 241 7.46 -5.14 -16.39
CA GLY A 241 7.85 -6.13 -15.41
C GLY A 241 6.69 -6.55 -14.50
N SER A 242 6.73 -7.80 -14.04
CA SER A 242 5.87 -8.25 -12.94
C SER A 242 6.71 -8.25 -11.66
N PHE A 243 6.38 -7.39 -10.72
CA PHE A 243 7.11 -7.31 -9.47
C PHE A 243 6.16 -7.14 -8.29
N SER A 244 6.31 -7.99 -7.30
CA SER A 244 5.62 -7.91 -6.01
C SER A 244 6.67 -7.83 -4.91
N LYS A 245 6.85 -6.67 -4.27
CA LYS A 245 7.85 -6.50 -3.20
C LYS A 245 7.83 -7.65 -2.18
N TYR A 246 6.65 -7.93 -1.60
CA TYR A 246 6.53 -9.06 -0.66
C TYR A 246 6.73 -10.42 -1.33
N GLY A 247 6.24 -10.61 -2.55
CA GLY A 247 6.46 -11.86 -3.30
C GLY A 247 7.93 -12.12 -3.60
N SER A 248 8.69 -11.07 -3.92
CA SER A 248 10.13 -11.20 -4.18
C SER A 248 10.92 -11.53 -2.91
N VAL A 249 10.57 -10.93 -1.76
CA VAL A 249 11.17 -11.31 -0.47
C VAL A 249 10.88 -12.78 -0.16
N TYR A 250 9.64 -13.22 -0.33
CA TYR A 250 9.26 -14.59 -0.07
C TYR A 250 10.05 -15.58 -0.95
N GLN A 251 10.17 -15.29 -2.23
CA GLN A 251 10.91 -16.17 -3.16
C GLN A 251 12.40 -16.23 -2.84
N HIS A 252 12.98 -15.10 -2.45
CA HIS A 252 14.42 -15.00 -2.19
C HIS A 252 14.80 -15.57 -0.82
N GLU A 253 14.06 -15.23 0.24
CA GLU A 253 14.47 -15.48 1.63
C GLU A 253 13.71 -16.60 2.31
N LEU A 254 12.40 -16.66 2.11
CA LEU A 254 11.55 -17.55 2.89
C LEU A 254 11.30 -18.89 2.23
N ALA A 255 11.27 -18.96 0.90
CA ALA A 255 11.06 -20.20 0.18
C ALA A 255 12.36 -20.95 -0.13
N GLY A 256 13.53 -20.36 0.17
CA GLY A 256 14.83 -20.97 -0.14
C GLY A 256 15.04 -21.24 -1.65
N ILE A 257 14.33 -20.52 -2.49
CA ILE A 257 14.45 -20.61 -3.95
C ILE A 257 15.49 -19.57 -4.35
N VAL A 258 16.70 -20.04 -4.55
CA VAL A 258 17.81 -19.31 -5.13
C VAL A 258 17.71 -19.36 -6.64
#